data_af87227bd875112a21e1d3826a64a361
#
_entry.id   af87227bd875112a21e1d3826a64a361
#
_cell.length_a   1.000
_cell.length_b   1.000
_cell.length_c   1.000
_cell.angle_alpha   90.00
_cell.angle_beta   90.00
_cell.angle_gamma   90.00
#
_symmetry.space_group_name_H-M   'P 1'
#
loop_
_entity.id
_entity.type
_entity.pdbx_description
1 polymer ?
#
loop_
_entity_poly.entity_id
_entity_poly.type
_entity_poly.pdbx_seq_one_letter_code
_entity_poly.pdbx_strand_id
1 'polypeptide(L)'
;MKSSNAYFAFAVILSLGLSGYQRADAAEAYDDEGTLIRLTASAMRIISLAPSLTEILYAAGAGSKVVGVVEFSDYPPEARSLPVVGRHDALDLETLLALQPDLVIAWRSGNPRAAINRLRELGLTIYVAE
;
A
#
# COMPACT_ATOMS: atom_id res chain seq x y z
N MET A 1 -37.87 47.55 16.17
CA MET A 1 -36.68 47.00 16.84
C MET A 1 -36.92 45.55 17.20
N LYS A 2 -36.96 44.66 16.26
CA LYS A 2 -36.93 43.19 16.46
C LYS A 2 -36.72 42.56 15.10
N SER A 3 -35.47 42.44 14.64
CA SER A 3 -35.07 41.55 13.54
C SER A 3 -33.54 41.62 13.32
N SER A 4 -32.77 41.06 14.22
CA SER A 4 -31.31 40.89 13.99
C SER A 4 -30.75 39.52 14.44
N ASN A 5 -31.57 38.62 14.97
CA ASN A 5 -31.07 37.35 15.49
C ASN A 5 -31.27 36.12 14.58
N ALA A 6 -32.02 36.26 13.49
CA ALA A 6 -32.31 35.13 12.60
C ALA A 6 -31.18 34.87 11.56
N TYR A 7 -30.42 35.89 11.21
CA TYR A 7 -29.38 35.76 10.20
C TYR A 7 -28.03 35.26 10.75
N PHE A 8 -27.81 35.40 12.05
CA PHE A 8 -26.58 34.96 12.69
C PHE A 8 -26.56 33.44 12.95
N ALA A 9 -27.72 32.83 13.15
CA ALA A 9 -27.85 31.40 13.37
C ALA A 9 -27.66 30.57 12.08
N PHE A 10 -27.98 31.15 10.91
CA PHE A 10 -27.88 30.43 9.63
C PHE A 10 -26.45 30.41 9.08
N ALA A 11 -25.61 31.38 9.43
CA ALA A 11 -24.21 31.44 9.01
C ALA A 11 -23.29 30.43 9.76
N VAL A 12 -23.67 30.07 10.99
CA VAL A 12 -22.89 29.14 11.82
C VAL A 12 -23.15 27.69 11.43
N ILE A 13 -24.29 27.35 10.86
CA ILE A 13 -24.65 26.00 10.43
C ILE A 13 -24.01 25.64 9.08
N LEU A 14 -23.68 26.63 8.25
CA LEU A 14 -23.05 26.40 6.95
C LEU A 14 -21.53 26.25 7.01
N SER A 15 -20.90 26.60 8.13
CA SER A 15 -19.46 26.46 8.33
C SER A 15 -19.01 25.12 8.93
N LEU A 16 -19.94 24.28 9.36
CA LEU A 16 -19.66 22.94 9.89
C LEU A 16 -19.81 21.80 8.87
N GLY A 17 -20.06 22.12 7.61
CA GLY A 17 -20.32 21.15 6.54
C GLY A 17 -19.16 20.85 5.60
N LEU A 18 -18.01 21.50 5.79
CA LEU A 18 -16.79 21.26 4.99
C LEU A 18 -15.67 20.60 5.80
N SER A 19 -16.03 19.63 6.64
CA SER A 19 -15.06 18.60 7.01
C SER A 19 -14.77 17.85 5.72
N GLY A 20 -13.61 18.18 5.13
CA GLY A 20 -13.18 17.62 3.86
C GLY A 20 -13.29 16.10 3.90
N TYR A 21 -14.18 15.58 3.10
CA TYR A 21 -14.01 14.27 2.53
C TYR A 21 -12.73 14.38 1.71
N GLN A 22 -11.58 14.11 2.34
CA GLN A 22 -10.40 13.73 1.58
C GLN A 22 -10.81 12.46 0.85
N ARG A 23 -11.19 12.61 -0.42
CA ARG A 23 -11.23 11.49 -1.32
C ARG A 23 -9.84 10.90 -1.24
N ALA A 24 -9.76 9.68 -0.74
CA ALA A 24 -8.58 8.88 -0.91
C ALA A 24 -8.34 8.82 -2.42
N ASP A 25 -7.29 9.50 -2.89
CA ASP A 25 -7.01 9.56 -4.31
C ASP A 25 -6.70 8.15 -4.79
N ALA A 26 -7.51 7.67 -5.74
CA ALA A 26 -7.25 6.44 -6.44
C ALA A 26 -5.88 6.54 -7.11
N ALA A 27 -5.05 5.52 -6.97
CA ALA A 27 -3.76 5.44 -7.61
C ALA A 27 -3.80 4.44 -8.77
N GLU A 28 -3.24 4.85 -9.91
CA GLU A 28 -3.08 3.98 -11.08
C GLU A 28 -1.63 4.04 -11.56
N ALA A 29 -1.07 2.89 -11.91
CA ALA A 29 0.25 2.80 -12.52
C ALA A 29 0.34 1.55 -13.40
N TYR A 30 1.15 1.60 -14.43
CA TYR A 30 1.54 0.39 -15.16
C TYR A 30 2.75 -0.22 -14.49
N ASP A 31 2.69 -1.53 -14.26
CA ASP A 31 3.86 -2.28 -13.78
C ASP A 31 4.85 -2.59 -14.93
N ASP A 32 5.99 -3.21 -14.62
CA ASP A 32 7.01 -3.53 -15.62
C ASP A 32 6.62 -4.70 -16.55
N GLU A 33 5.47 -5.32 -16.31
CA GLU A 33 4.82 -6.28 -17.23
C GLU A 33 3.80 -5.59 -18.16
N GLY A 34 3.59 -4.28 -18.01
CA GLY A 34 2.59 -3.52 -18.76
C GLY A 34 1.16 -3.71 -18.25
N THR A 35 0.99 -4.25 -17.05
CA THR A 35 -0.32 -4.44 -16.44
C THR A 35 -0.73 -3.16 -15.71
N LEU A 36 -1.95 -2.68 -15.96
CA LEU A 36 -2.50 -1.55 -15.22
C LEU A 36 -2.92 -1.98 -13.82
N ILE A 37 -2.24 -1.42 -12.82
CA ILE A 37 -2.52 -1.63 -11.41
C ILE A 37 -3.37 -0.47 -10.90
N ARG A 38 -4.49 -0.78 -10.26
CA ARG A 38 -5.41 0.21 -9.69
C ARG A 38 -5.60 -0.04 -8.21
N LEU A 39 -5.49 1.03 -7.45
CA LEU A 39 -5.84 1.07 -6.03
C LEU A 39 -6.97 2.08 -5.83
N THR A 40 -7.94 1.75 -5.01
CA THR A 40 -9.06 2.66 -4.67
C THR A 40 -8.61 3.84 -3.80
N ALA A 41 -7.44 3.71 -3.18
CA ALA A 41 -6.77 4.72 -2.38
C ALA A 41 -5.26 4.49 -2.45
N SER A 42 -4.45 5.45 -1.98
CA SER A 42 -3.01 5.26 -1.83
C SER A 42 -2.70 4.03 -0.97
N ALA A 43 -1.71 3.23 -1.37
CA ALA A 43 -1.29 2.05 -0.62
C ALA A 43 -0.85 2.43 0.80
N MET A 44 -1.37 1.71 1.79
CA MET A 44 -1.08 1.92 3.21
C MET A 44 -0.44 0.69 3.86
N ARG A 45 -0.56 -0.48 3.23
CA ARG A 45 -0.04 -1.76 3.73
C ARG A 45 0.65 -2.50 2.61
N ILE A 46 1.96 -2.30 2.49
CA ILE A 46 2.78 -2.80 1.38
C ILE A 46 3.60 -3.99 1.86
N ILE A 47 3.62 -5.05 1.07
CA ILE A 47 4.58 -6.16 1.23
C ILE A 47 5.59 -6.11 0.09
N SER A 48 6.86 -6.22 0.43
CA SER A 48 7.99 -6.26 -0.50
C SER A 48 8.52 -7.68 -0.63
N LEU A 49 8.57 -8.20 -1.85
CA LEU A 49 9.01 -9.57 -2.13
C LEU A 49 10.46 -9.68 -2.60
N ALA A 50 11.25 -8.62 -2.45
CA ALA A 50 12.70 -8.66 -2.68
C ALA A 50 13.43 -7.64 -1.79
N PRO A 51 14.66 -7.93 -1.33
CA PRO A 51 15.44 -6.99 -0.53
C PRO A 51 15.68 -5.65 -1.24
N SER A 52 15.98 -5.66 -2.53
CA SER A 52 16.18 -4.45 -3.34
C SER A 52 14.92 -3.59 -3.42
N LEU A 53 13.75 -4.20 -3.53
CA LEU A 53 12.48 -3.49 -3.53
C LEU A 53 12.19 -2.85 -2.18
N THR A 54 12.57 -3.50 -1.08
CA THR A 54 12.48 -2.91 0.26
C THR A 54 13.31 -1.63 0.34
N GLU A 55 14.56 -1.66 -0.12
CA GLU A 55 15.43 -0.48 -0.15
C GLU A 55 14.83 0.66 -0.98
N ILE A 56 14.29 0.35 -2.16
CA ILE A 56 13.64 1.33 -3.04
C ILE A 56 12.41 1.96 -2.35
N LEU A 57 11.57 1.16 -1.70
CA LEU A 57 10.39 1.66 -0.99
C LEU A 57 10.77 2.63 0.13
N TYR A 58 11.79 2.31 0.90
CA TYR A 58 12.28 3.22 1.94
C TYR A 58 12.90 4.49 1.34
N ALA A 59 13.71 4.37 0.29
CA ALA A 59 14.30 5.51 -0.40
C ALA A 59 13.25 6.44 -1.01
N ALA A 60 12.13 5.88 -1.48
CA ALA A 60 11.00 6.63 -2.03
C ALA A 60 10.09 7.26 -0.95
N GLY A 61 10.39 7.07 0.35
CA GLY A 61 9.59 7.62 1.44
C GLY A 61 8.36 6.78 1.81
N ALA A 62 8.24 5.56 1.30
CA ALA A 62 7.12 4.65 1.58
C ALA A 62 7.41 3.65 2.72
N GLY A 63 8.55 3.74 3.38
CA GLY A 63 8.99 2.79 4.40
C GLY A 63 7.99 2.58 5.54
N SER A 64 7.32 3.64 6.00
CA SER A 64 6.31 3.56 7.06
C SER A 64 5.06 2.75 6.67
N LYS A 65 4.87 2.48 5.39
CA LYS A 65 3.75 1.71 4.84
C LYS A 65 4.11 0.24 4.59
N VAL A 66 5.38 -0.11 4.67
CA VAL A 66 5.84 -1.50 4.52
C VAL A 66 5.50 -2.28 5.78
N VAL A 67 4.71 -3.33 5.63
CA VAL A 67 4.23 -4.16 6.74
C VAL A 67 4.80 -5.57 6.75
N GLY A 68 5.46 -5.98 5.65
CA GLY A 68 6.10 -7.27 5.52
C GLY A 68 7.18 -7.28 4.45
N VAL A 69 8.20 -8.09 4.65
CA VAL A 69 9.35 -8.22 3.77
C VAL A 69 9.75 -9.70 3.63
N VAL A 70 10.57 -10.01 2.64
CA VAL A 70 11.23 -11.31 2.55
C VAL A 70 12.54 -11.34 3.34
N GLU A 71 13.07 -12.54 3.59
CA GLU A 71 14.38 -12.73 4.21
C GLU A 71 15.45 -11.86 3.54
N PHE A 72 16.44 -11.45 4.33
CA PHE A 72 17.56 -10.59 3.91
C PHE A 72 17.20 -9.14 3.53
N SER A 73 16.00 -8.68 3.86
CA SER A 73 15.61 -7.28 3.75
C SER A 73 16.16 -6.50 4.96
N ASP A 74 17.47 -6.31 5.00
CA ASP A 74 18.20 -5.79 6.16
C ASP A 74 18.50 -4.31 6.11
N TYR A 75 18.20 -3.66 5.00
CA TYR A 75 18.45 -2.25 4.79
C TYR A 75 17.19 -1.51 4.29
N PRO A 76 16.89 -0.33 4.84
CA PRO A 76 17.57 0.30 5.98
C PRO A 76 17.36 -0.50 7.28
N PRO A 77 18.08 -0.18 8.38
CA PRO A 77 18.00 -0.94 9.63
C PRO A 77 16.60 -1.14 10.18
N GLU A 78 15.70 -0.20 9.93
CA GLU A 78 14.28 -0.27 10.34
C GLU A 78 13.54 -1.46 9.70
N ALA A 79 13.94 -1.90 8.53
CA ALA A 79 13.33 -3.04 7.85
C ALA A 79 13.55 -4.37 8.60
N ARG A 80 14.59 -4.46 9.42
CA ARG A 80 14.93 -5.67 10.18
C ARG A 80 13.89 -6.07 11.22
N SER A 81 13.05 -5.13 11.65
CA SER A 81 12.01 -5.38 12.65
C SER A 81 10.67 -5.78 12.02
N LEU A 82 10.55 -5.77 10.69
CA LEU A 82 9.33 -6.10 9.99
C LEU A 82 9.08 -7.62 9.95
N PRO A 83 7.81 -8.05 9.94
CA PRO A 83 7.45 -9.44 9.70
C PRO A 83 8.05 -9.97 8.40
N VAL A 84 8.61 -11.18 8.45
CA VAL A 84 9.18 -11.87 7.29
C VAL A 84 8.13 -12.82 6.71
N VAL A 85 7.80 -12.64 5.44
CA VAL A 85 6.79 -13.44 4.72
C VAL A 85 7.42 -14.57 3.90
N GLY A 86 8.59 -15.03 4.30
CA GLY A 86 9.34 -16.10 3.66
C GLY A 86 10.51 -15.60 2.85
N ARG A 87 11.01 -16.45 1.96
CA ARG A 87 12.08 -16.14 1.02
C ARG A 87 11.48 -15.65 -0.29
N HIS A 88 12.27 -14.92 -1.08
CA HIS A 88 11.83 -14.44 -2.40
C HIS A 88 11.36 -15.57 -3.34
N ASP A 89 11.91 -16.78 -3.21
CA ASP A 89 11.57 -17.97 -3.99
C ASP A 89 10.63 -18.97 -3.29
N ALA A 90 10.33 -18.74 -2.00
CA ALA A 90 9.47 -19.60 -1.20
C ALA A 90 8.68 -18.76 -0.19
N LEU A 91 7.51 -18.28 -0.60
CA LEU A 91 6.68 -17.39 0.21
C LEU A 91 5.84 -18.17 1.22
N ASP A 92 5.71 -17.61 2.42
CA ASP A 92 4.75 -18.03 3.42
C ASP A 92 3.44 -17.26 3.20
N LEU A 93 2.51 -17.88 2.47
CA LEU A 93 1.23 -17.26 2.10
C LEU A 93 0.35 -16.99 3.31
N GLU A 94 0.41 -17.81 4.35
CA GLU A 94 -0.38 -17.63 5.56
C GLU A 94 0.04 -16.35 6.29
N THR A 95 1.32 -16.19 6.55
CA THR A 95 1.88 -14.98 7.15
C THR A 95 1.61 -13.74 6.28
N LEU A 96 1.78 -13.85 4.96
CA LEU A 96 1.53 -12.76 4.03
C LEU A 96 0.07 -12.30 4.08
N LEU A 97 -0.88 -13.22 4.00
CA LEU A 97 -2.31 -12.91 4.05
C LEU A 97 -2.75 -12.35 5.40
N ALA A 98 -2.17 -12.84 6.51
CA ALA A 98 -2.47 -12.36 7.85
C ALA A 98 -2.10 -10.87 8.03
N LEU A 99 -1.14 -10.35 7.28
CA LEU A 99 -0.76 -8.95 7.28
C LEU A 99 -1.74 -8.03 6.54
N GLN A 100 -2.71 -8.58 5.82
CA GLN A 100 -3.73 -7.84 5.08
C GLN A 100 -3.17 -6.72 4.20
N PRO A 101 -2.28 -7.02 3.25
CA PRO A 101 -1.73 -6.01 2.37
C PRO A 101 -2.77 -5.46 1.40
N ASP A 102 -2.67 -4.18 1.09
CA ASP A 102 -3.40 -3.55 -0.02
C ASP A 102 -2.55 -3.47 -1.30
N LEU A 103 -1.24 -3.68 -1.18
CA LEU A 103 -0.32 -3.77 -2.31
C LEU A 103 0.83 -4.73 -2.00
N VAL A 104 1.14 -5.61 -2.95
CA VAL A 104 2.34 -6.45 -2.92
C VAL A 104 3.22 -6.04 -4.08
N ILE A 105 4.49 -5.76 -3.82
CA ILE A 105 5.48 -5.48 -4.86
C ILE A 105 6.34 -6.70 -5.07
N ALA A 106 6.22 -7.30 -6.25
CA ALA A 106 6.93 -8.50 -6.65
C ALA A 106 8.10 -8.17 -7.59
N TRP A 107 9.08 -9.04 -7.62
CA TRP A 107 10.25 -8.97 -8.47
C TRP A 107 10.14 -9.98 -9.62
N ARG A 108 10.07 -9.47 -10.86
CA ARG A 108 9.80 -10.29 -12.05
C ARG A 108 10.82 -11.41 -12.25
N SER A 109 12.11 -11.08 -12.13
CA SER A 109 13.21 -12.03 -12.36
C SER A 109 13.46 -12.97 -11.20
N GLY A 110 13.02 -12.64 -9.99
CA GLY A 110 13.41 -13.38 -8.78
C GLY A 110 12.27 -14.12 -8.09
N ASN A 111 11.03 -13.65 -8.18
CA ASN A 111 9.91 -14.37 -7.60
C ASN A 111 9.35 -15.40 -8.59
N PRO A 112 9.03 -16.63 -8.15
CA PRO A 112 8.42 -17.61 -9.02
C PRO A 112 7.09 -17.12 -9.61
N ARG A 113 6.90 -17.22 -10.91
CA ARG A 113 5.68 -16.81 -11.60
C ARG A 113 4.42 -17.45 -11.00
N ALA A 114 4.53 -18.71 -10.61
CA ALA A 114 3.43 -19.42 -9.98
C ALA A 114 3.02 -18.80 -8.64
N ALA A 115 3.98 -18.30 -7.86
CA ALA A 115 3.69 -17.60 -6.60
C ALA A 115 2.98 -16.27 -6.85
N ILE A 116 3.46 -15.48 -7.82
CA ILE A 116 2.82 -14.21 -8.20
C ILE A 116 1.36 -14.46 -8.67
N ASN A 117 1.16 -15.45 -9.52
CA ASN A 117 -0.17 -15.80 -10.01
C ASN A 117 -1.09 -16.27 -8.87
N ARG A 118 -0.56 -17.04 -7.93
CA ARG A 118 -1.33 -17.50 -6.76
C ARG A 118 -1.78 -16.33 -5.89
N LEU A 119 -0.93 -15.33 -5.68
CA LEU A 119 -1.31 -14.12 -4.93
C LEU A 119 -2.43 -13.35 -5.65
N ARG A 120 -2.38 -13.25 -6.98
CA ARG A 120 -3.45 -12.62 -7.77
C ARG A 120 -4.77 -13.37 -7.65
N GLU A 121 -4.73 -14.70 -7.73
CA GLU A 121 -5.91 -15.57 -7.54
C GLU A 121 -6.56 -15.39 -6.15
N LEU A 122 -5.75 -15.10 -5.13
CA LEU A 122 -6.21 -14.79 -3.77
C LEU A 122 -6.78 -13.36 -3.63
N GLY A 123 -6.86 -12.60 -4.71
CA GLY A 123 -7.45 -11.27 -4.74
C GLY A 123 -6.52 -10.15 -4.34
N LEU A 124 -5.21 -10.40 -4.22
CA LEU A 124 -4.24 -9.36 -3.89
C LEU A 124 -3.86 -8.52 -5.11
N THR A 125 -3.66 -7.24 -4.88
CA THR A 125 -3.11 -6.33 -5.89
C THR A 125 -1.60 -6.46 -5.93
N ILE A 126 -1.06 -6.87 -7.07
CA ILE A 126 0.37 -7.12 -7.26
C ILE A 126 0.92 -6.15 -8.31
N TYR A 127 1.94 -5.40 -7.92
CA TYR A 127 2.77 -4.62 -8.83
C TYR A 127 4.06 -5.41 -9.09
N VAL A 128 4.34 -5.74 -10.34
CA VAL A 128 5.56 -6.49 -10.71
C VAL A 128 6.62 -5.50 -11.18
N ALA A 129 7.73 -5.43 -10.43
CA ALA A 129 8.91 -4.63 -10.76
C ALA A 129 10.04 -5.49 -11.33
N GLU A 130 10.91 -4.88 -12.13
CA GLU A 130 12.15 -5.50 -12.61
C GLU A 130 13.38 -4.86 -12.02
#